data_8faeccdcfa159e90f038f79a677dfd0f
#
_entry.id   8faeccdcfa159e90f038f79a677dfd0f
#
_cell.length_a   1.000
_cell.length_b   1.000
_cell.length_c   1.000
_cell.angle_alpha   90.00
_cell.angle_beta   90.00
_cell.angle_gamma   90.00
#
_symmetry.space_group_name_H-M   'P 1'
#
loop_
_entity.id
_entity.type
_entity.pdbx_description
1 polymer ?
#
loop_
_entity_poly.entity_id
_entity_poly.type
_entity_poly.pdbx_seq_one_letter_code
_entity_poly.pdbx_strand_id
1 'polypeptide(L)'
;MKKMILTLFAACVITGCASVVTNTDYIPMGPDGLSVQITDASKMPVFTYLKDIKEPWAPIGMYRVKALPDNDEIIKSEIVKIKKAAAAKGANAIILNQFYDDAAAQDGHPITLAAYFVKYASAVTEADKAKIQEYAELEKLRNANN
;
A
#
# COMPACT_ATOMS: atom_id res chain seq x y z
N MET A 1 -10.48 -68.11 -13.92
CA MET A 1 -10.61 -66.71 -14.38
C MET A 1 -10.36 -65.76 -13.19
N LYS A 2 -9.12 -65.29 -13.03
CA LYS A 2 -8.79 -64.33 -11.94
C LYS A 2 -8.78 -62.92 -12.54
N LYS A 3 -9.72 -62.10 -12.12
CA LYS A 3 -9.77 -60.67 -12.48
C LYS A 3 -8.72 -59.91 -11.64
N MET A 4 -7.65 -59.48 -12.27
CA MET A 4 -6.71 -58.49 -11.69
C MET A 4 -7.31 -57.13 -11.72
N ILE A 5 -7.60 -56.60 -10.53
CA ILE A 5 -7.99 -55.18 -10.37
C ILE A 5 -6.72 -54.36 -10.27
N LEU A 6 -6.46 -53.55 -11.31
CA LEU A 6 -5.35 -52.62 -11.34
C LEU A 6 -5.78 -51.31 -10.65
N THR A 7 -5.36 -51.15 -9.40
CA THR A 7 -5.64 -49.93 -8.65
C THR A 7 -4.62 -48.87 -9.07
N LEU A 8 -5.09 -47.87 -9.84
CA LEU A 8 -4.31 -46.73 -10.26
C LEU A 8 -4.21 -45.73 -9.10
N PHE A 9 -3.09 -45.69 -8.39
CA PHE A 9 -2.82 -44.61 -7.41
C PHE A 9 -2.48 -43.36 -8.17
N ALA A 10 -3.46 -42.42 -8.25
CA ALA A 10 -3.21 -41.05 -8.68
C ALA A 10 -2.51 -40.32 -7.53
N ALA A 11 -1.20 -40.14 -7.59
CA ALA A 11 -0.46 -39.28 -6.70
C ALA A 11 -0.82 -37.83 -7.03
N CYS A 12 -1.74 -37.24 -6.26
CA CYS A 12 -1.94 -35.79 -6.24
C CYS A 12 -0.71 -35.14 -5.64
N VAL A 13 0.19 -34.65 -6.50
CA VAL A 13 1.24 -33.72 -6.10
C VAL A 13 0.57 -32.40 -5.75
N ILE A 14 0.26 -32.22 -4.48
CA ILE A 14 -0.15 -30.93 -3.95
C ILE A 14 1.10 -30.06 -3.91
N THR A 15 1.37 -29.33 -4.98
CA THR A 15 2.31 -28.21 -4.97
C THR A 15 1.69 -27.15 -4.08
N GLY A 16 1.98 -27.23 -2.78
CA GLY A 16 1.63 -26.19 -1.82
C GLY A 16 2.37 -24.91 -2.22
N CYS A 17 1.70 -23.99 -2.92
CA CYS A 17 2.10 -22.61 -2.92
C CYS A 17 2.07 -22.15 -1.46
N ALA A 18 3.22 -22.06 -0.82
CA ALA A 18 3.35 -21.38 0.46
C ALA A 18 2.88 -19.94 0.26
N SER A 19 1.63 -19.66 0.61
CA SER A 19 1.14 -18.29 0.62
C SER A 19 1.92 -17.56 1.70
N VAL A 20 2.73 -16.60 1.30
CA VAL A 20 3.39 -15.69 2.24
C VAL A 20 2.28 -14.95 2.98
N VAL A 21 2.13 -15.25 4.27
CA VAL A 21 1.16 -14.55 5.12
C VAL A 21 1.76 -13.19 5.45
N THR A 22 1.36 -12.17 4.70
CA THR A 22 1.71 -10.79 4.99
C THR A 22 0.69 -10.21 5.98
N ASN A 23 1.18 -9.55 7.03
CA ASN A 23 0.33 -8.82 7.96
C ASN A 23 0.11 -7.40 7.40
N THR A 24 -1.14 -7.07 7.08
CA THR A 24 -1.52 -5.79 6.49
C THR A 24 -2.39 -4.99 7.45
N ASP A 25 -2.02 -3.71 7.66
CA ASP A 25 -2.76 -2.76 8.49
C ASP A 25 -3.15 -1.54 7.65
N TYR A 26 -4.37 -1.04 7.80
CA TYR A 26 -4.78 0.26 7.29
C TYR A 26 -5.14 1.19 8.44
N ILE A 27 -4.55 2.38 8.46
CA ILE A 27 -4.76 3.41 9.46
C ILE A 27 -5.30 4.65 8.76
N PRO A 28 -6.58 5.07 9.00
CA PRO A 28 -7.10 6.32 8.46
C PRO A 28 -6.29 7.50 8.99
N MET A 29 -6.08 8.51 8.16
CA MET A 29 -5.31 9.72 8.50
C MET A 29 -5.88 10.93 7.75
N GLY A 30 -5.45 12.13 8.17
CA GLY A 30 -5.78 13.37 7.48
C GLY A 30 -7.16 13.95 7.82
N PRO A 31 -7.67 14.85 6.97
CA PRO A 31 -8.94 15.52 7.20
C PRO A 31 -10.13 14.56 7.17
N ASP A 32 -11.03 14.71 8.13
CA ASP A 32 -12.25 13.90 8.18
C ASP A 32 -13.27 14.26 7.08
N GLY A 33 -14.01 13.23 6.64
CA GLY A 33 -15.16 13.42 5.76
C GLY A 33 -14.81 13.88 4.35
N LEU A 34 -13.63 13.54 3.83
CA LEU A 34 -13.33 13.73 2.43
C LEU A 34 -14.14 12.73 1.58
N SER A 35 -14.69 13.23 0.47
CA SER A 35 -15.42 12.39 -0.47
C SER A 35 -14.52 11.33 -1.11
N VAL A 36 -15.02 10.09 -1.18
CA VAL A 36 -14.29 8.99 -1.81
C VAL A 36 -14.71 8.91 -3.28
N GLN A 37 -13.78 9.18 -4.18
CA GLN A 37 -13.93 8.94 -5.61
C GLN A 37 -12.91 7.88 -6.00
N ILE A 38 -13.37 6.74 -6.49
CA ILE A 38 -12.50 5.65 -6.96
C ILE A 38 -11.64 6.16 -8.11
N THR A 39 -10.33 5.92 -8.03
CA THR A 39 -9.36 6.34 -9.03
C THR A 39 -8.81 5.13 -9.80
N ASP A 40 -8.07 5.40 -10.87
CA ASP A 40 -7.45 4.36 -11.68
C ASP A 40 -6.11 3.92 -11.07
N ALA A 41 -6.08 2.73 -10.47
CA ALA A 41 -4.89 2.17 -9.85
C ALA A 41 -3.69 2.02 -10.82
N SER A 42 -3.96 1.81 -12.13
CA SER A 42 -2.90 1.60 -13.13
C SER A 42 -2.10 2.88 -13.40
N LYS A 43 -2.75 4.04 -13.28
CA LYS A 43 -2.18 5.36 -13.52
C LYS A 43 -1.67 6.05 -12.24
N MET A 44 -1.85 5.40 -11.09
CA MET A 44 -1.49 5.99 -9.80
C MET A 44 0.02 6.15 -9.66
N PRO A 45 0.53 7.38 -9.49
CA PRO A 45 1.94 7.63 -9.26
C PRO A 45 2.36 7.13 -7.88
N VAL A 46 3.61 6.68 -7.78
CA VAL A 46 4.26 6.30 -6.53
C VAL A 46 5.47 7.20 -6.33
N PHE A 47 5.50 7.91 -5.22
CA PHE A 47 6.58 8.79 -4.83
C PHE A 47 7.38 8.19 -3.67
N THR A 48 8.67 8.44 -3.64
CA THR A 48 9.53 8.11 -2.49
C THR A 48 9.70 9.31 -1.57
N TYR A 49 9.60 10.52 -2.10
CA TYR A 49 9.82 11.75 -1.34
C TYR A 49 8.63 12.69 -1.42
N LEU A 50 8.27 13.28 -0.28
CA LEU A 50 7.19 14.30 -0.16
C LEU A 50 7.41 15.51 -1.07
N LYS A 51 8.66 15.92 -1.25
CA LYS A 51 9.05 17.08 -2.09
C LYS A 51 8.72 16.93 -3.57
N ASP A 52 8.46 15.70 -4.02
CA ASP A 52 8.14 15.42 -5.42
C ASP A 52 6.67 15.70 -5.76
N ILE A 53 5.82 15.82 -4.74
CA ILE A 53 4.43 16.23 -4.91
C ILE A 53 4.38 17.77 -4.99
N LYS A 54 3.93 18.29 -6.13
CA LYS A 54 4.02 19.73 -6.44
C LYS A 54 2.74 20.52 -6.16
N GLU A 55 1.64 19.86 -5.89
CA GLU A 55 0.36 20.48 -5.60
C GLU A 55 -0.06 20.27 -4.13
N PRO A 56 -0.99 21.08 -3.59
CA PRO A 56 -1.54 20.86 -2.25
C PRO A 56 -2.19 19.49 -2.14
N TRP A 57 -1.88 18.79 -1.06
CA TRP A 57 -2.35 17.43 -0.81
C TRP A 57 -2.57 17.18 0.69
N ALA A 58 -3.33 16.15 0.98
CA ALA A 58 -3.44 15.60 2.33
C ALA A 58 -3.34 14.07 2.31
N PRO A 59 -2.80 13.43 3.36
CA PRO A 59 -2.91 12.00 3.52
C PRO A 59 -4.36 11.65 3.83
N ILE A 60 -4.83 10.50 3.32
CA ILE A 60 -6.15 9.95 3.67
C ILE A 60 -6.04 8.63 4.41
N GLY A 61 -4.85 8.08 4.50
CA GLY A 61 -4.55 6.90 5.28
C GLY A 61 -3.14 6.40 5.02
N MET A 62 -2.70 5.49 5.89
CA MET A 62 -1.45 4.75 5.76
C MET A 62 -1.76 3.25 5.68
N TYR A 63 -1.20 2.58 4.70
CA TYR A 63 -1.28 1.15 4.52
C TYR A 63 0.10 0.54 4.78
N ARG A 64 0.18 -0.45 5.67
CA ARG A 64 1.43 -1.13 5.99
C ARG A 64 1.36 -2.61 5.62
N VAL A 65 2.43 -3.10 5.03
CA VAL A 65 2.66 -4.53 4.79
C VAL A 65 3.93 -4.92 5.53
N LYS A 66 3.80 -5.77 6.53
CA LYS A 66 4.90 -6.22 7.39
C LYS A 66 5.36 -7.61 7.01
N ALA A 67 6.59 -7.94 7.41
CA ALA A 67 7.18 -9.26 7.22
C ALA A 67 7.22 -9.72 5.74
N LEU A 68 7.43 -8.77 4.83
CA LEU A 68 7.55 -9.05 3.42
C LEU A 68 8.97 -9.56 3.12
N PRO A 69 9.13 -10.67 2.41
CA PRO A 69 10.45 -11.09 1.94
C PRO A 69 11.13 -10.00 1.10
N ASP A 70 12.43 -9.78 1.32
CA ASP A 70 13.22 -8.84 0.51
C ASP A 70 13.49 -9.47 -0.87
N ASN A 71 12.49 -9.39 -1.72
CA ASN A 71 12.48 -9.93 -3.08
C ASN A 71 11.74 -8.97 -4.02
N ASP A 72 12.41 -8.53 -5.06
CA ASP A 72 11.90 -7.53 -6.00
C ASP A 72 10.56 -7.89 -6.65
N GLU A 73 10.33 -9.16 -6.98
CA GLU A 73 9.08 -9.60 -7.62
C GLU A 73 7.92 -9.57 -6.62
N ILE A 74 8.18 -10.00 -5.39
CA ILE A 74 7.21 -9.95 -4.30
C ILE A 74 6.87 -8.49 -3.98
N ILE A 75 7.89 -7.63 -3.85
CA ILE A 75 7.71 -6.19 -3.59
C ILE A 75 6.88 -5.53 -4.71
N LYS A 76 7.20 -5.78 -5.98
CA LYS A 76 6.42 -5.27 -7.12
C LYS A 76 4.97 -5.75 -7.09
N SER A 77 4.74 -7.01 -6.76
CA SER A 77 3.39 -7.56 -6.61
C SER A 77 2.61 -6.88 -5.49
N GLU A 78 3.25 -6.62 -4.34
CA GLU A 78 2.62 -5.91 -3.23
C GLU A 78 2.33 -4.44 -3.58
N ILE A 79 3.21 -3.75 -4.30
CA ILE A 79 2.95 -2.38 -4.77
C ILE A 79 1.68 -2.34 -5.65
N VAL A 80 1.44 -3.34 -6.49
CA VAL A 80 0.21 -3.44 -7.28
C VAL A 80 -1.03 -3.57 -6.39
N LYS A 81 -0.96 -4.37 -5.33
CA LYS A 81 -2.06 -4.52 -4.36
C LYS A 81 -2.29 -3.22 -3.59
N ILE A 82 -1.22 -2.56 -3.15
CA ILE A 82 -1.26 -1.25 -2.48
C ILE A 82 -1.95 -0.20 -3.38
N LYS A 83 -1.59 -0.13 -4.66
CA LYS A 83 -2.24 0.77 -5.63
C LYS A 83 -3.74 0.52 -5.75
N LYS A 84 -4.17 -0.75 -5.80
CA LYS A 84 -5.59 -1.11 -5.84
C LYS A 84 -6.32 -0.70 -4.55
N ALA A 85 -5.70 -0.94 -3.40
CA ALA A 85 -6.25 -0.51 -2.11
C ALA A 85 -6.37 1.02 -2.02
N ALA A 86 -5.35 1.75 -2.46
CA ALA A 86 -5.33 3.21 -2.50
C ALA A 86 -6.42 3.78 -3.43
N ALA A 87 -6.57 3.20 -4.62
CA ALA A 87 -7.60 3.59 -5.58
C ALA A 87 -9.01 3.39 -5.03
N ALA A 88 -9.25 2.26 -4.34
CA ALA A 88 -10.53 1.98 -3.69
C ALA A 88 -10.84 2.96 -2.55
N LYS A 89 -9.83 3.58 -1.93
CA LYS A 89 -9.97 4.63 -0.92
C LYS A 89 -10.01 6.03 -1.53
N GLY A 90 -9.91 6.15 -2.85
CA GLY A 90 -9.97 7.42 -3.57
C GLY A 90 -8.68 8.23 -3.53
N ALA A 91 -7.54 7.59 -3.31
CA ALA A 91 -6.23 8.23 -3.41
C ALA A 91 -5.88 8.58 -4.85
N ASN A 92 -5.12 9.65 -5.03
CA ASN A 92 -4.59 10.08 -6.33
C ASN A 92 -3.12 9.69 -6.50
N ALA A 93 -2.41 9.46 -5.39
CA ALA A 93 -1.01 9.07 -5.38
C ALA A 93 -0.69 8.25 -4.12
N ILE A 94 0.50 7.67 -4.11
CA ILE A 94 1.06 6.95 -2.97
C ILE A 94 2.45 7.51 -2.68
N ILE A 95 2.77 7.72 -1.40
CA ILE A 95 4.15 7.90 -0.93
C ILE A 95 4.55 6.57 -0.31
N LEU A 96 5.55 5.92 -0.89
CA LEU A 96 6.00 4.59 -0.48
C LEU A 96 7.34 4.67 0.21
N ASN A 97 7.39 4.19 1.45
CA ASN A 97 8.61 4.01 2.22
C ASN A 97 8.86 2.51 2.47
N GLN A 98 10.11 2.12 2.40
CA GLN A 98 10.57 0.77 2.73
C GLN A 98 11.45 0.85 3.97
N PHE A 99 11.18 -0.02 4.93
CA PHE A 99 11.97 -0.14 6.15
C PHE A 99 12.45 -1.58 6.30
N TYR A 100 13.69 -1.72 6.76
CA TYR A 100 14.19 -3.00 7.24
C TYR A 100 13.85 -3.11 8.73
N ASP A 101 13.42 -4.30 9.15
CA ASP A 101 13.16 -4.54 10.57
C ASP A 101 14.51 -4.82 11.26
N ASP A 102 15.04 -3.82 11.97
CA ASP A 102 16.37 -3.89 12.62
C ASP A 102 16.50 -5.03 13.64
N ALA A 103 15.39 -5.52 14.19
CA ALA A 103 15.37 -6.65 15.09
C ALA A 103 15.72 -7.98 14.43
N ALA A 104 15.73 -8.02 13.12
CA ALA A 104 15.93 -9.23 12.30
C ALA A 104 17.23 -9.21 11.48
N ALA A 105 18.24 -8.43 11.87
CA ALA A 105 19.48 -8.18 11.13
C ALA A 105 20.38 -9.40 10.84
N GLN A 106 19.81 -10.52 10.37
CA GLN A 106 20.52 -11.68 9.84
C GLN A 106 19.92 -12.09 8.51
N ASP A 107 20.72 -12.63 7.59
CA ASP A 107 20.40 -12.90 6.19
C ASP A 107 18.93 -13.31 5.90
N GLY A 108 18.27 -12.61 4.99
CA GLY A 108 16.89 -12.87 4.60
C GLY A 108 15.84 -12.00 5.30
N HIS A 109 16.22 -10.77 5.70
CA HIS A 109 15.38 -9.85 6.48
C HIS A 109 14.03 -9.58 5.85
N PRO A 110 12.92 -9.71 6.62
CA PRO A 110 11.66 -9.17 6.20
C PRO A 110 11.72 -7.64 6.18
N ILE A 111 11.09 -7.07 5.17
CA ILE A 111 10.91 -5.63 5.04
C ILE A 111 9.48 -5.24 5.41
N THR A 112 9.30 -3.99 5.81
CA THR A 112 8.00 -3.36 5.95
C THR A 112 7.84 -2.29 4.88
N LEU A 113 6.76 -2.36 4.10
CA LEU A 113 6.33 -1.28 3.22
C LEU A 113 5.29 -0.44 3.94
N ALA A 114 5.51 0.87 4.02
CA ALA A 114 4.53 1.84 4.49
C ALA A 114 4.14 2.77 3.34
N ALA A 115 2.86 2.74 2.97
CA ALA A 115 2.30 3.51 1.87
C ALA A 115 1.31 4.53 2.40
N TYR A 116 1.64 5.82 2.29
CA TYR A 116 0.69 6.89 2.57
C TYR A 116 -0.15 7.14 1.33
N PHE A 117 -1.46 7.07 1.49
CA PHE A 117 -2.43 7.36 0.45
C PHE A 117 -2.68 8.86 0.41
N VAL A 118 -2.48 9.45 -0.73
CA VAL A 118 -2.48 10.90 -0.94
C VAL A 118 -3.68 11.32 -1.76
N LYS A 119 -4.35 12.38 -1.33
CA LYS A 119 -5.42 13.04 -2.06
C LYS A 119 -4.99 14.46 -2.44
N TYR A 120 -5.13 14.79 -3.74
CA TYR A 120 -4.79 16.11 -4.27
C TYR A 120 -5.96 17.08 -4.14
N ALA A 121 -5.65 18.35 -3.84
CA ALA A 121 -6.66 19.40 -3.81
C ALA A 121 -7.31 19.65 -5.19
N SER A 122 -6.58 19.40 -6.28
CA SER A 122 -7.09 19.53 -7.66
C SER A 122 -8.09 18.43 -8.06
N ALA A 123 -8.11 17.31 -7.33
CA ALA A 123 -8.89 16.13 -7.67
C ALA A 123 -10.10 15.90 -6.75
N VAL A 124 -10.62 16.96 -6.13
CA VAL A 124 -11.72 16.87 -5.17
C VAL A 124 -12.75 17.98 -5.41
N THR A 125 -13.88 17.91 -4.71
CA THR A 125 -14.89 18.96 -4.68
C THR A 125 -14.33 20.24 -4.03
N GLU A 126 -14.93 21.40 -4.30
CA GLU A 126 -14.48 22.67 -3.68
C GLU A 126 -14.55 22.63 -2.15
N ALA A 127 -15.54 21.93 -1.58
CA ALA A 127 -15.65 21.75 -0.12
C ALA A 127 -14.49 20.93 0.45
N ASP A 128 -14.09 19.86 -0.22
CA ASP A 128 -12.97 19.03 0.19
C ASP A 128 -11.61 19.69 -0.07
N LYS A 129 -11.53 20.52 -1.11
CA LYS A 129 -10.34 21.31 -1.42
C LYS A 129 -9.98 22.28 -0.30
N ALA A 130 -10.97 22.94 0.28
CA ALA A 130 -10.75 23.81 1.44
C ALA A 130 -10.16 23.03 2.64
N LYS A 131 -10.68 21.84 2.93
CA LYS A 131 -10.14 20.98 4.00
C LYS A 131 -8.69 20.56 3.75
N ILE A 132 -8.36 20.19 2.50
CA ILE A 132 -6.99 19.80 2.13
C ILE A 132 -6.04 20.99 2.24
N GLN A 133 -6.44 22.17 1.82
CA GLN A 133 -5.64 23.39 1.93
C GLN A 133 -5.39 23.78 3.39
N GLU A 134 -6.42 23.74 4.23
CA GLU A 134 -6.27 23.97 5.67
C GLU A 134 -5.31 22.97 6.32
N TYR A 135 -5.45 21.69 5.99
CA TYR A 135 -4.53 20.66 6.48
C TYR A 135 -3.08 20.94 6.05
N ALA A 136 -2.86 21.29 4.79
CA ALA A 136 -1.53 21.58 4.26
C ALA A 136 -0.88 22.79 4.93
N GLU A 137 -1.65 23.83 5.27
CA GLU A 137 -1.16 24.99 6.02
C GLU A 137 -0.79 24.63 7.46
N LEU A 138 -1.61 23.83 8.14
CA LEU A 138 -1.32 23.36 9.50
C LEU A 138 -0.04 22.53 9.55
N GLU A 139 0.18 21.64 8.56
CA GLU A 139 1.41 20.85 8.46
C GLU A 139 2.65 21.71 8.19
N LYS A 140 2.54 22.76 7.38
CA LYS A 140 3.63 23.73 7.19
C LYS A 140 4.01 24.41 8.49
N LEU A 141 3.02 24.86 9.28
CA LEU A 141 3.24 25.50 10.58
C LEU A 141 3.89 24.53 11.57
N ARG A 142 3.46 23.27 11.59
CA ARG A 142 4.06 22.22 12.42
C ARG A 142 5.53 22.01 12.08
N ASN A 143 5.85 21.90 10.80
CA ASN A 143 7.22 21.66 10.33
C ASN A 143 8.15 22.87 10.49
N ALA A 144 7.60 24.09 10.55
CA ALA A 144 8.38 25.30 10.81
C ALA A 144 8.78 25.48 12.29
N ASN A 145 8.10 24.78 13.20
CA ASN A 145 8.32 24.86 14.64
C ASN A 145 9.18 23.69 15.21
N ASN A 146 9.59 22.76 14.36
CA ASN A 146 10.51 21.65 14.68
C ASN A 146 11.90 21.86 14.05
#